data_33f740c4a755d492cb6fb23574a1d1c4
#
_entry.id   33f740c4a755d492cb6fb23574a1d1c4
#
_cell.length_a   1.000
_cell.length_b   1.000
_cell.length_c   1.000
_cell.angle_alpha   90.00
_cell.angle_beta   90.00
_cell.angle_gamma   90.00
#
_symmetry.space_group_name_H-M   'P 1'
#
loop_
_entity.id
_entity.type
_entity.pdbx_description
1 polymer ?
#
loop_
_entity_poly.entity_id
_entity_poly.type
_entity_poly.pdbx_seq_one_letter_code
_entity_poly.pdbx_strand_id
1 'polypeptide(L)'
;MILALTANVVEAQDQELTVSDTQNSGCLLRAPKYDGEERPIQTIILEKEGNILSVQLLNFTSNCATSEFEVSSKIDEGSDDEPCTLFIDAVPVGDEQADCICQFNVSFTIHDVEPNTFYLDCWWYEGLVELPEGEPLVLADVYEDATIDGMNYTLRKAFRQATVAKCDRTGELCIPTEVSYEGQTYSVTSIDADAFRNNTALTKVMIPQTVKSMGFDVGYGFYRNLFAGCTALESIEVEEGNPVLSAVDGVLFDKEKTKLFTYPAAASRTSYTVPEGVTWIEAEAFSNNQHLVTVAMSDEVTALGYSAFNGCTNLEDVRLSANLKGMAGGLFAKCERLKSITIPQGVTFLGGSVFSGCTSLTSIVMPESVTSANDAAFENCTSLKSVTLSPNLDKINFNLFENCVNLTEIKIPERVEHVMSDAFRNCSGLTTLDLPESVTRIGYSPFYGCKLDSLLIRGFIENRWISSSIFEGMGTETKVYVQPSQVLDFQNVYQGMVYPLTDEMNGITDITCVVGSSAELYDLQGRKLSSMPAKGIYIQNGKKYVVR
;
A
#
# COMPACT_ATOMS: atom_id res chain seq x y z
N MET A 1 22.93 -13.93 -11.46
CA MET A 1 23.82 -13.22 -10.52
C MET A 1 25.08 -12.85 -11.27
N ILE A 2 25.47 -11.60 -11.27
CA ILE A 2 26.66 -11.10 -12.00
C ILE A 2 27.72 -10.78 -10.96
N LEU A 3 28.85 -11.46 -11.04
CA LEU A 3 30.07 -11.16 -10.28
C LEU A 3 31.01 -10.36 -11.20
N ALA A 4 31.44 -9.17 -10.81
CA ALA A 4 32.30 -8.32 -11.61
C ALA A 4 33.66 -8.06 -10.92
N LEU A 5 34.77 -8.30 -11.57
CA LEU A 5 36.15 -8.20 -11.09
C LEU A 5 37.00 -7.26 -11.96
N THR A 6 37.76 -6.29 -11.42
CA THR A 6 38.53 -5.29 -12.20
C THR A 6 40.04 -5.27 -11.89
N ALA A 7 40.96 -5.26 -12.86
CA ALA A 7 42.43 -5.24 -12.74
C ALA A 7 43.13 -4.24 -13.70
N ASN A 8 44.26 -3.61 -13.32
CA ASN A 8 45.02 -2.63 -14.17
C ASN A 8 45.74 -3.29 -15.35
N VAL A 9 45.34 -3.03 -16.61
CA VAL A 9 46.04 -3.45 -17.83
C VAL A 9 45.94 -2.40 -18.94
N VAL A 10 46.91 -2.39 -19.81
CA VAL A 10 47.08 -1.48 -20.93
C VAL A 10 46.40 -2.08 -22.19
N GLU A 11 45.45 -1.33 -22.78
CA GLU A 11 44.72 -1.54 -24.02
C GLU A 11 43.60 -2.61 -24.03
N ALA A 12 42.39 -2.08 -24.29
CA ALA A 12 41.09 -2.74 -24.15
C ALA A 12 40.78 -3.79 -25.19
N GLN A 13 40.52 -5.01 -24.80
CA GLN A 13 39.59 -5.95 -25.46
C GLN A 13 38.89 -6.78 -24.40
N ASP A 14 37.54 -6.83 -24.50
CA ASP A 14 36.73 -7.76 -23.71
C ASP A 14 37.22 -9.19 -23.94
N GLN A 15 37.86 -9.81 -22.95
CA GLN A 15 38.24 -11.23 -23.01
C GLN A 15 37.26 -12.07 -22.20
N GLU A 16 36.63 -13.06 -22.83
CA GLU A 16 35.95 -14.13 -22.11
C GLU A 16 36.98 -15.01 -21.42
N LEU A 17 36.89 -15.14 -20.10
CA LEU A 17 37.69 -16.05 -19.31
C LEU A 17 37.10 -17.46 -19.32
N THR A 18 37.95 -18.45 -19.25
CA THR A 18 37.49 -19.84 -19.14
C THR A 18 37.09 -20.15 -17.70
N VAL A 19 35.86 -20.57 -17.51
CA VAL A 19 35.36 -21.12 -16.22
C VAL A 19 35.35 -22.63 -16.31
N SER A 20 35.87 -23.31 -15.30
CA SER A 20 35.86 -24.77 -15.20
C SER A 20 35.42 -25.23 -13.80
N ASP A 21 35.14 -26.53 -13.72
CA ASP A 21 34.89 -27.24 -12.43
C ASP A 21 33.77 -26.65 -11.57
N THR A 22 32.70 -26.12 -12.22
CA THR A 22 31.53 -25.64 -11.49
C THR A 22 30.87 -26.77 -10.73
N GLN A 23 30.76 -26.60 -9.42
CA GLN A 23 30.07 -27.53 -8.52
C GLN A 23 29.05 -26.79 -7.67
N ASN A 24 27.90 -27.41 -7.43
CA ASN A 24 26.93 -26.89 -6.47
C ASN A 24 26.50 -27.99 -5.49
N SER A 25 26.18 -27.61 -4.27
CA SER A 25 25.78 -28.54 -3.20
C SER A 25 24.34 -29.03 -3.29
N GLY A 26 23.57 -28.53 -4.24
CA GLY A 26 22.10 -28.62 -4.18
C GLY A 26 21.51 -27.75 -3.06
N CYS A 27 20.19 -27.77 -2.90
CA CYS A 27 19.51 -26.98 -1.87
C CYS A 27 19.89 -27.48 -0.46
N LEU A 28 20.66 -26.68 0.30
CA LEU A 28 21.10 -27.02 1.66
C LEU A 28 20.01 -26.80 2.71
N LEU A 29 19.24 -25.72 2.56
CA LEU A 29 18.15 -25.35 3.47
C LEU A 29 17.07 -24.62 2.68
N ARG A 30 15.79 -24.96 2.89
CA ARG A 30 14.70 -24.05 2.56
C ARG A 30 14.83 -22.83 3.46
N ALA A 31 14.78 -21.63 2.90
CA ALA A 31 14.78 -20.43 3.72
C ALA A 31 13.69 -20.54 4.79
N PRO A 32 14.03 -20.45 6.08
CA PRO A 32 13.02 -20.52 7.14
C PRO A 32 12.04 -19.37 6.92
N LYS A 33 10.75 -19.64 7.06
CA LYS A 33 9.78 -18.60 7.38
C LYS A 33 10.32 -17.89 8.61
N TYR A 34 10.45 -16.57 8.55
CA TYR A 34 10.99 -15.67 9.54
C TYR A 34 10.49 -15.96 10.97
N ASP A 35 11.23 -16.80 11.73
CA ASP A 35 10.94 -17.15 13.13
C ASP A 35 12.15 -16.89 14.05
N GLY A 36 13.05 -15.96 13.68
CA GLY A 36 14.15 -15.51 14.55
C GLY A 36 15.38 -16.40 14.58
N GLU A 37 15.56 -17.34 13.66
CA GLU A 37 16.82 -18.08 13.52
C GLU A 37 17.86 -17.24 12.78
N GLU A 38 19.13 -17.34 13.24
CA GLU A 38 20.27 -16.66 12.61
C GLU A 38 20.37 -17.06 11.13
N ARG A 39 20.41 -16.07 10.23
CA ARG A 39 20.63 -16.33 8.80
C ARG A 39 22.04 -16.87 8.61
N PRO A 40 22.25 -17.95 7.83
CA PRO A 40 23.60 -18.36 7.47
C PRO A 40 24.33 -17.22 6.74
N ILE A 41 25.57 -17.00 7.16
CA ILE A 41 26.41 -15.93 6.63
C ILE A 41 26.79 -16.26 5.19
N GLN A 42 26.43 -15.41 4.24
CA GLN A 42 26.91 -15.52 2.87
C GLN A 42 28.40 -15.22 2.85
N THR A 43 29.17 -16.12 2.24
CA THR A 43 30.64 -16.02 2.25
C THR A 43 31.20 -16.28 0.86
N ILE A 44 32.14 -15.43 0.43
CA ILE A 44 32.95 -15.65 -0.77
C ILE A 44 34.36 -16.00 -0.29
N ILE A 45 34.89 -17.12 -0.80
CA ILE A 45 36.28 -17.51 -0.58
C ILE A 45 36.97 -17.43 -1.93
N LEU A 46 38.05 -16.65 -1.99
CA LEU A 46 38.89 -16.45 -3.16
C LEU A 46 40.29 -16.98 -2.86
N GLU A 47 40.74 -17.90 -3.66
CA GLU A 47 42.11 -18.46 -3.56
C GLU A 47 42.74 -18.46 -4.95
N LYS A 48 43.94 -17.83 -5.05
CA LYS A 48 44.64 -17.72 -6.32
C LYS A 48 45.94 -18.52 -6.28
N GLU A 49 46.11 -19.39 -7.28
CA GLU A 49 47.35 -20.11 -7.52
C GLU A 49 47.81 -19.85 -8.96
N GLY A 50 48.92 -19.08 -9.12
CA GLY A 50 49.34 -18.59 -10.43
C GLY A 50 48.29 -17.68 -11.06
N ASN A 51 47.84 -18.00 -12.27
CA ASN A 51 46.79 -17.28 -12.97
C ASN A 51 45.42 -17.96 -12.82
N ILE A 52 45.28 -18.85 -11.86
CA ILE A 52 44.02 -19.56 -11.58
C ILE A 52 43.38 -19.00 -10.30
N LEU A 53 42.16 -18.52 -10.38
CA LEU A 53 41.36 -18.06 -9.25
C LEU A 53 40.25 -19.06 -8.94
N SER A 54 40.35 -19.71 -7.79
CA SER A 54 39.28 -20.54 -7.24
C SER A 54 38.29 -19.68 -6.48
N VAL A 55 37.02 -19.80 -6.79
CA VAL A 55 35.91 -19.06 -6.17
C VAL A 55 34.96 -20.03 -5.50
N GLN A 56 34.65 -19.80 -4.23
CA GLN A 56 33.62 -20.55 -3.51
C GLN A 56 32.59 -19.55 -2.96
N LEU A 57 31.34 -19.73 -3.35
CA LEU A 57 30.19 -18.99 -2.83
C LEU A 57 29.47 -19.88 -1.82
N LEU A 58 29.55 -19.57 -0.54
CA LEU A 58 28.89 -20.32 0.51
C LEU A 58 27.60 -19.65 0.94
N ASN A 59 26.58 -20.44 1.20
CA ASN A 59 25.24 -19.98 1.62
C ASN A 59 24.58 -19.03 0.60
N PHE A 60 24.89 -19.22 -0.67
CA PHE A 60 24.27 -18.47 -1.76
C PHE A 60 22.78 -18.79 -1.88
N THR A 61 21.94 -17.76 -2.04
CA THR A 61 20.48 -17.93 -2.11
C THR A 61 19.96 -17.88 -3.54
N SER A 62 19.14 -18.87 -3.91
CA SER A 62 18.41 -18.92 -5.18
C SER A 62 17.05 -19.61 -4.97
N ASN A 63 16.20 -19.66 -6.00
CA ASN A 63 14.92 -20.36 -5.89
C ASN A 63 15.10 -21.88 -5.74
N CYS A 64 14.13 -22.59 -5.16
CA CYS A 64 14.24 -24.03 -4.89
C CYS A 64 14.15 -24.91 -6.15
N ALA A 65 13.81 -24.35 -7.30
CA ALA A 65 13.79 -25.07 -8.58
C ALA A 65 15.16 -25.07 -9.27
N THR A 66 16.12 -24.28 -8.76
CA THR A 66 17.48 -24.25 -9.29
C THR A 66 18.15 -25.61 -9.08
N SER A 67 18.52 -26.28 -10.17
CA SER A 67 19.23 -27.55 -10.17
C SER A 67 20.72 -27.40 -10.48
N GLU A 68 21.07 -26.39 -11.28
CA GLU A 68 22.41 -26.13 -11.78
C GLU A 68 22.64 -24.63 -11.90
N PHE A 69 23.91 -24.20 -11.93
CA PHE A 69 24.32 -22.84 -12.22
C PHE A 69 25.20 -22.84 -13.44
N GLU A 70 24.84 -22.06 -14.45
CA GLU A 70 25.78 -21.70 -15.53
C GLU A 70 26.62 -20.53 -15.07
N VAL A 71 27.94 -20.72 -15.06
CA VAL A 71 28.89 -19.69 -14.66
C VAL A 71 29.68 -19.26 -15.88
N SER A 72 29.60 -17.99 -16.22
CA SER A 72 30.45 -17.34 -17.22
C SER A 72 31.27 -16.24 -16.57
N SER A 73 32.41 -15.93 -17.11
CA SER A 73 33.26 -14.85 -16.63
C SER A 73 33.83 -14.02 -17.77
N LYS A 74 33.93 -12.72 -17.53
CA LYS A 74 34.44 -11.73 -18.49
C LYS A 74 35.33 -10.73 -17.77
N ILE A 75 36.48 -10.39 -18.32
CA ILE A 75 37.29 -9.27 -17.84
C ILE A 75 37.02 -8.06 -18.74
N ASP A 76 36.69 -6.94 -18.10
CA ASP A 76 36.65 -5.63 -18.72
C ASP A 76 37.95 -4.90 -18.34
N GLU A 77 38.79 -4.62 -19.33
CA GLU A 77 40.11 -3.98 -19.12
C GLU A 77 39.88 -2.47 -18.91
N GLY A 78 40.15 -2.00 -17.71
CA GLY A 78 40.08 -0.58 -17.35
C GLY A 78 41.05 0.31 -18.13
N SER A 79 40.96 1.62 -17.97
CA SER A 79 41.93 2.59 -18.47
C SER A 79 43.14 2.73 -17.51
N ASP A 80 44.20 3.41 -17.93
CA ASP A 80 45.46 3.59 -17.17
C ASP A 80 45.28 4.09 -15.71
N ASP A 81 44.13 4.65 -15.35
CA ASP A 81 43.77 5.19 -14.03
C ASP A 81 42.64 4.42 -13.32
N GLU A 82 42.04 3.42 -13.96
CA GLU A 82 40.96 2.63 -13.38
C GLU A 82 41.30 1.14 -13.33
N PRO A 83 41.02 0.45 -12.23
CA PRO A 83 41.28 -0.98 -12.10
C PRO A 83 40.41 -1.80 -13.07
N CYS A 84 40.89 -2.97 -13.63
CA CYS A 84 40.12 -3.87 -14.52
C CYS A 84 38.89 -4.50 -13.87
N THR A 85 37.80 -4.84 -14.60
CA THR A 85 36.60 -5.50 -14.06
C THR A 85 36.47 -6.94 -14.54
N LEU A 86 36.54 -7.93 -13.69
CA LEU A 86 36.17 -9.32 -13.98
C LEU A 86 34.70 -9.53 -13.65
N PHE A 87 33.89 -9.77 -14.64
CA PHE A 87 32.49 -10.14 -14.50
C PHE A 87 32.36 -11.65 -14.40
N ILE A 88 31.68 -12.15 -13.37
CA ILE A 88 31.32 -13.54 -13.26
C ILE A 88 29.80 -13.60 -13.20
N ASP A 89 29.20 -14.23 -14.17
CA ASP A 89 27.76 -14.45 -14.21
C ASP A 89 27.45 -15.88 -13.80
N ALA A 90 26.70 -16.06 -12.72
CA ALA A 90 26.22 -17.36 -12.26
C ALA A 90 24.70 -17.39 -12.40
N VAL A 91 24.21 -17.84 -13.55
CA VAL A 91 22.77 -17.91 -13.85
C VAL A 91 22.19 -19.23 -13.36
N PRO A 92 21.14 -19.22 -12.52
CA PRO A 92 20.46 -20.44 -12.13
C PRO A 92 19.75 -21.07 -13.34
N VAL A 93 19.97 -22.36 -13.56
CA VAL A 93 19.28 -23.16 -14.60
C VAL A 93 18.11 -23.89 -13.95
N GLY A 94 16.88 -23.54 -14.29
CA GLY A 94 15.68 -24.16 -13.74
C GLY A 94 14.40 -23.36 -13.97
N ASP A 95 13.27 -23.86 -13.48
CA ASP A 95 11.97 -23.21 -13.62
C ASP A 95 11.86 -22.01 -12.64
N GLU A 96 11.62 -20.82 -13.17
CA GLU A 96 11.55 -19.55 -12.42
C GLU A 96 10.33 -19.43 -11.48
N GLN A 97 9.43 -20.43 -11.44
CA GLN A 97 8.14 -20.34 -10.75
C GLN A 97 8.07 -21.01 -9.36
N ALA A 98 9.20 -21.29 -8.72
CA ALA A 98 9.16 -21.88 -7.38
C ALA A 98 8.92 -20.81 -6.29
N ASP A 99 7.88 -20.98 -5.49
CA ASP A 99 7.52 -20.11 -4.35
C ASP A 99 8.43 -20.31 -3.11
N CYS A 100 9.67 -20.68 -3.29
CA CYS A 100 10.61 -20.94 -2.19
C CYS A 100 12.02 -20.46 -2.53
N ILE A 101 12.78 -20.14 -1.48
CA ILE A 101 14.20 -19.75 -1.57
C ILE A 101 15.04 -20.83 -0.92
N CYS A 102 16.07 -21.30 -1.60
CA CYS A 102 17.04 -22.26 -1.10
C CYS A 102 18.43 -21.62 -0.96
N GLN A 103 19.26 -22.21 -0.10
CA GLN A 103 20.66 -21.86 0.01
C GLN A 103 21.52 -22.93 -0.67
N PHE A 104 22.56 -22.48 -1.37
CA PHE A 104 23.49 -23.29 -2.12
C PHE A 104 24.93 -22.91 -1.78
N ASN A 105 25.83 -23.88 -1.86
CA ASN A 105 27.27 -23.61 -2.01
C ASN A 105 27.63 -23.84 -3.47
N VAL A 106 28.23 -22.85 -4.10
CA VAL A 106 28.67 -22.90 -5.48
C VAL A 106 30.18 -22.67 -5.52
N SER A 107 30.92 -23.55 -6.17
CA SER A 107 32.36 -23.38 -6.39
C SER A 107 32.69 -23.51 -7.88
N PHE A 108 33.65 -22.75 -8.33
CA PHE A 108 34.14 -22.76 -9.71
C PHE A 108 35.56 -22.20 -9.77
N THR A 109 36.22 -22.43 -10.88
CA THR A 109 37.60 -21.96 -11.13
C THR A 109 37.63 -21.06 -12.36
N ILE A 110 38.31 -19.92 -12.25
CA ILE A 110 38.50 -18.97 -13.34
C ILE A 110 40.00 -19.04 -13.72
N HIS A 111 40.25 -19.17 -15.01
CA HIS A 111 41.58 -19.21 -15.57
C HIS A 111 42.01 -17.84 -16.14
N ASP A 112 43.31 -17.64 -16.24
CA ASP A 112 43.94 -16.45 -16.85
C ASP A 112 43.71 -15.13 -16.10
N VAL A 113 43.50 -15.20 -14.78
CA VAL A 113 43.43 -14.03 -13.89
C VAL A 113 44.85 -13.58 -13.50
N GLU A 114 45.41 -12.57 -14.13
CA GLU A 114 46.76 -12.11 -13.89
C GLU A 114 46.96 -11.29 -12.58
N PRO A 115 46.10 -10.30 -12.24
CA PRO A 115 46.35 -9.43 -11.09
C PRO A 115 45.96 -10.04 -9.74
N ASN A 116 46.60 -9.55 -8.68
CA ASN A 116 46.25 -9.89 -7.29
C ASN A 116 45.31 -8.86 -6.66
N THR A 117 45.15 -7.69 -7.29
CA THR A 117 44.26 -6.63 -6.82
C THR A 117 43.23 -6.38 -7.87
N PHE A 118 41.97 -6.43 -7.49
CA PHE A 118 40.83 -6.27 -8.38
C PHE A 118 39.59 -5.71 -7.67
N TYR A 119 38.71 -5.10 -8.42
CA TYR A 119 37.42 -4.70 -7.94
C TYR A 119 36.46 -5.88 -8.04
N LEU A 120 35.87 -6.34 -6.92
CA LEU A 120 34.87 -7.39 -6.88
C LEU A 120 33.51 -6.76 -6.73
N ASP A 121 32.63 -6.95 -7.71
CA ASP A 121 31.24 -6.57 -7.64
C ASP A 121 30.37 -7.81 -7.79
N CYS A 122 29.62 -8.14 -6.76
CA CYS A 122 28.57 -9.15 -6.79
C CYS A 122 27.32 -8.57 -6.16
N TRP A 123 26.14 -9.14 -6.42
CA TRP A 123 24.86 -8.56 -5.97
C TRP A 123 24.74 -8.32 -4.45
N TRP A 124 25.68 -8.81 -3.66
CA TRP A 124 25.81 -8.48 -2.26
C TRP A 124 27.23 -7.97 -1.87
N TYR A 125 28.20 -7.96 -2.80
CA TYR A 125 29.54 -7.40 -2.58
C TYR A 125 29.98 -6.51 -3.74
N GLU A 126 30.42 -5.31 -3.42
CA GLU A 126 31.03 -4.35 -4.35
C GLU A 126 32.22 -3.70 -3.65
N GLY A 127 33.46 -3.99 -4.08
CA GLY A 127 34.63 -3.41 -3.46
C GLY A 127 35.97 -3.87 -4.03
N LEU A 128 37.04 -3.10 -3.77
CA LEU A 128 38.40 -3.45 -4.14
C LEU A 128 38.87 -4.63 -3.28
N VAL A 129 39.37 -5.67 -3.93
CA VAL A 129 39.88 -6.89 -3.32
C VAL A 129 41.40 -6.99 -3.60
N GLU A 130 42.16 -7.22 -2.56
CA GLU A 130 43.61 -7.54 -2.66
C GLU A 130 43.79 -8.97 -2.12
N LEU A 131 44.23 -9.88 -3.00
CA LEU A 131 44.42 -11.28 -2.64
C LEU A 131 45.73 -11.44 -1.88
N PRO A 132 45.75 -12.03 -0.68
CA PRO A 132 46.96 -12.34 0.05
C PRO A 132 47.78 -13.45 -0.67
N GLU A 133 49.09 -13.40 -0.58
CA GLU A 133 49.93 -14.48 -1.13
C GLU A 133 49.80 -15.75 -0.28
N GLY A 134 49.36 -16.84 -0.92
CA GLY A 134 49.37 -18.19 -0.34
C GLY A 134 48.29 -18.49 0.69
N GLU A 135 47.32 -17.59 0.92
CA GLU A 135 46.18 -17.82 1.79
C GLU A 135 44.87 -17.41 1.07
N PRO A 136 43.78 -18.13 1.29
CA PRO A 136 42.47 -17.76 0.74
C PRO A 136 41.98 -16.45 1.37
N LEU A 137 41.46 -15.53 0.56
CA LEU A 137 40.68 -14.38 1.03
C LEU A 137 39.25 -14.79 1.32
N VAL A 138 38.81 -14.61 2.55
CA VAL A 138 37.47 -14.92 2.98
C VAL A 138 36.69 -13.62 3.17
N LEU A 139 35.70 -13.37 2.30
CA LEU A 139 34.77 -12.26 2.40
C LEU A 139 33.46 -12.80 2.96
N ALA A 140 33.22 -12.62 4.25
CA ALA A 140 31.99 -13.03 4.90
C ALA A 140 31.07 -11.82 5.07
N ASP A 141 29.79 -11.95 4.66
CA ASP A 141 28.79 -10.89 4.86
C ASP A 141 28.34 -10.86 6.33
N VAL A 142 29.24 -10.42 7.20
CA VAL A 142 29.05 -10.35 8.65
C VAL A 142 28.51 -8.98 9.01
N TYR A 143 27.34 -8.99 9.67
CA TYR A 143 26.73 -7.82 10.26
C TYR A 143 27.02 -7.78 11.76
N GLU A 144 27.32 -6.61 12.28
CA GLU A 144 27.52 -6.37 13.70
C GLU A 144 26.83 -5.09 14.13
N ASP A 145 26.03 -5.17 15.19
CA ASP A 145 25.36 -4.00 15.76
C ASP A 145 26.34 -3.26 16.68
N ALA A 146 26.45 -1.95 16.49
CA ALA A 146 27.31 -1.08 17.27
C ALA A 146 26.60 0.20 17.65
N THR A 147 26.85 0.69 18.88
CA THR A 147 26.42 2.04 19.29
C THR A 147 27.62 2.96 19.23
N ILE A 148 27.59 3.96 18.35
CA ILE A 148 28.67 4.92 18.13
C ILE A 148 28.08 6.33 18.30
N ASP A 149 28.67 7.14 19.17
CA ASP A 149 28.23 8.51 19.48
C ASP A 149 26.72 8.65 19.77
N GLY A 150 26.12 7.61 20.39
CA GLY A 150 24.69 7.60 20.78
C GLY A 150 23.73 7.31 19.63
N MET A 151 24.21 6.80 18.50
CA MET A 151 23.44 6.23 17.40
C MET A 151 23.73 4.75 17.25
N ASN A 152 22.72 3.97 16.91
CA ASN A 152 22.88 2.55 16.63
C ASN A 152 23.10 2.33 15.15
N TYR A 153 24.09 1.52 14.84
CA TYR A 153 24.46 1.15 13.48
C TYR A 153 24.50 -0.36 13.35
N THR A 154 24.12 -0.83 12.20
CA THR A 154 24.47 -2.19 11.74
C THR A 154 25.65 -2.06 10.80
N LEU A 155 26.80 -2.58 11.22
CA LEU A 155 28.06 -2.54 10.49
C LEU A 155 28.19 -3.76 9.60
N ARG A 156 28.44 -3.54 8.32
CA ARG A 156 28.73 -4.59 7.35
C ARG A 156 30.24 -4.67 7.15
N LYS A 157 30.88 -5.59 7.90
CA LYS A 157 32.36 -5.59 8.11
C LYS A 157 33.14 -5.74 6.82
N ALA A 158 32.79 -6.66 5.95
CA ALA A 158 33.49 -6.90 4.69
C ALA A 158 33.57 -5.69 3.76
N PHE A 159 32.56 -4.82 3.84
CA PHE A 159 32.40 -3.65 2.96
C PHE A 159 32.81 -2.34 3.61
N ARG A 160 33.08 -2.38 4.90
CA ARG A 160 33.26 -1.17 5.70
C ARG A 160 32.10 -0.18 5.52
N GLN A 161 30.88 -0.71 5.48
CA GLN A 161 29.65 0.06 5.37
C GLN A 161 28.90 0.04 6.70
N ALA A 162 28.22 1.14 6.99
CA ALA A 162 27.36 1.28 8.15
C ALA A 162 25.95 1.69 7.71
N THR A 163 24.94 1.02 8.26
CA THR A 163 23.54 1.39 8.16
C THR A 163 23.11 2.02 9.48
N VAL A 164 22.50 3.21 9.45
CA VAL A 164 21.85 3.78 10.64
C VAL A 164 20.65 2.90 10.96
N ALA A 165 20.71 2.13 12.06
CA ALA A 165 19.68 1.15 12.43
C ALA A 165 18.59 1.79 13.29
N LYS A 166 18.96 2.49 14.36
CA LYS A 166 18.03 3.22 15.23
C LYS A 166 18.70 4.45 15.84
N CYS A 167 17.98 5.55 15.86
CA CYS A 167 18.47 6.80 16.44
C CYS A 167 17.40 7.45 17.33
N ASP A 168 17.66 7.50 18.63
CA ASP A 168 16.83 8.16 19.64
C ASP A 168 17.36 9.57 19.99
N ARG A 169 18.31 10.13 19.20
CA ARG A 169 18.85 11.49 19.40
C ARG A 169 17.78 12.54 19.18
N THR A 170 17.88 13.63 19.90
CA THR A 170 16.91 14.74 19.92
C THR A 170 17.51 16.00 19.31
N GLY A 171 16.65 16.93 18.87
CA GLY A 171 17.07 18.19 18.27
C GLY A 171 17.57 18.02 16.83
N GLU A 172 18.61 18.75 16.49
CA GLU A 172 19.24 18.70 15.16
C GLU A 172 20.21 17.53 15.06
N LEU A 173 20.13 16.77 13.99
CA LEU A 173 20.98 15.62 13.71
C LEU A 173 21.66 15.80 12.34
N CYS A 174 23.01 15.76 12.34
CA CYS A 174 23.79 15.53 11.13
C CYS A 174 24.22 14.06 11.13
N ILE A 175 23.74 13.27 10.16
CA ILE A 175 24.22 11.90 9.95
C ILE A 175 25.65 12.01 9.42
N PRO A 176 26.64 11.34 10.04
CA PRO A 176 28.02 11.43 9.59
C PRO A 176 28.22 10.64 8.27
N THR A 177 29.19 11.04 7.46
CA THR A 177 29.60 10.30 6.26
C THR A 177 30.28 8.99 6.60
N GLU A 178 30.98 8.96 7.76
CA GLU A 178 31.78 7.82 8.23
C GLU A 178 31.68 7.68 9.75
N VAL A 179 31.85 6.47 10.24
CA VAL A 179 31.93 6.15 11.67
C VAL A 179 33.14 5.25 11.93
N SER A 180 33.77 5.37 13.11
CA SER A 180 34.89 4.53 13.52
C SER A 180 34.47 3.55 14.59
N TYR A 181 34.77 2.27 14.39
CA TYR A 181 34.48 1.20 15.35
C TYR A 181 35.63 0.21 15.39
N GLU A 182 36.14 -0.11 16.57
CA GLU A 182 37.29 -1.01 16.80
C GLU A 182 38.55 -0.68 15.94
N GLY A 183 38.79 0.61 15.70
CA GLY A 183 39.93 1.08 14.89
C GLY A 183 39.73 0.97 13.38
N GLN A 184 38.57 0.57 12.92
CA GLN A 184 38.17 0.54 11.51
C GLN A 184 37.20 1.68 11.20
N THR A 185 37.29 2.23 9.99
CA THR A 185 36.33 3.24 9.49
C THR A 185 35.29 2.59 8.59
N TYR A 186 34.02 2.96 8.79
CA TYR A 186 32.89 2.48 8.03
C TYR A 186 32.19 3.67 7.39
N SER A 187 31.92 3.61 6.09
CA SER A 187 31.14 4.63 5.39
C SER A 187 29.64 4.45 5.69
N VAL A 188 28.95 5.52 6.05
CA VAL A 188 27.50 5.47 6.29
C VAL A 188 26.79 5.54 4.95
N THR A 189 26.27 4.41 4.48
CA THR A 189 25.69 4.26 3.13
C THR A 189 24.19 4.05 3.11
N SER A 190 23.58 3.72 4.25
CA SER A 190 22.18 3.35 4.33
C SER A 190 21.54 3.84 5.62
N ILE A 191 20.21 4.01 5.58
CA ILE A 191 19.35 4.30 6.74
C ILE A 191 18.22 3.27 6.75
N ASP A 192 18.06 2.55 7.87
CA ASP A 192 17.02 1.53 8.05
C ASP A 192 15.62 2.15 8.05
N ALA A 193 14.61 1.33 7.70
CA ALA A 193 13.21 1.73 7.64
C ALA A 193 12.65 2.28 8.95
N ASP A 194 13.12 1.80 10.10
CA ASP A 194 12.67 2.21 11.41
C ASP A 194 13.66 3.14 12.16
N ALA A 195 14.73 3.61 11.47
CA ALA A 195 15.83 4.35 12.08
C ALA A 195 15.38 5.57 12.91
N PHE A 196 14.43 6.34 12.46
CA PHE A 196 13.90 7.55 13.13
C PHE A 196 12.44 7.44 13.52
N ARG A 197 11.76 6.36 13.12
CA ARG A 197 10.30 6.22 13.29
C ARG A 197 9.87 6.45 14.73
N ASN A 198 8.85 7.33 14.93
CA ASN A 198 8.33 7.77 16.23
C ASN A 198 9.33 8.54 17.12
N ASN A 199 10.41 9.09 16.57
CA ASN A 199 11.27 10.01 17.31
C ASN A 199 10.61 11.40 17.40
N THR A 200 9.84 11.63 18.45
CA THR A 200 9.03 12.85 18.63
C THR A 200 9.85 14.08 19.04
N ALA A 201 11.17 13.95 19.24
CA ALA A 201 12.05 15.02 19.69
C ALA A 201 13.11 15.42 18.67
N LEU A 202 13.16 14.76 17.51
CA LEU A 202 14.03 15.09 16.38
C LEU A 202 13.44 16.29 15.63
N THR A 203 14.21 17.39 15.48
CA THR A 203 13.73 18.63 14.87
C THR A 203 14.26 18.86 13.47
N LYS A 204 15.51 18.44 13.20
CA LYS A 204 16.14 18.58 11.89
C LYS A 204 17.07 17.41 11.60
N VAL A 205 17.11 16.97 10.35
CA VAL A 205 18.03 15.93 9.88
C VAL A 205 18.79 16.43 8.65
N MET A 206 20.12 16.26 8.66
CA MET A 206 20.98 16.39 7.49
C MET A 206 21.44 15.01 7.04
N ILE A 207 21.11 14.64 5.79
CA ILE A 207 21.48 13.36 5.17
C ILE A 207 22.71 13.58 4.29
N PRO A 208 23.83 12.84 4.52
CA PRO A 208 25.06 13.05 3.78
C PRO A 208 25.00 12.46 2.35
N GLN A 209 25.96 12.88 1.51
CA GLN A 209 26.09 12.38 0.14
C GLN A 209 26.42 10.88 0.04
N THR A 210 26.95 10.27 1.11
CA THR A 210 27.32 8.85 1.14
C THR A 210 26.11 7.91 1.26
N VAL A 211 24.95 8.42 1.71
CA VAL A 211 23.70 7.63 1.82
C VAL A 211 23.12 7.37 0.43
N LYS A 212 23.09 6.09 0.05
CA LYS A 212 22.57 5.60 -1.25
C LYS A 212 21.23 4.84 -1.12
N SER A 213 20.81 4.50 0.11
CA SER A 213 19.57 3.76 0.37
C SER A 213 18.93 4.19 1.68
N MET A 214 17.60 4.24 1.72
CA MET A 214 16.84 4.54 2.93
C MET A 214 15.44 3.94 2.92
N GLY A 215 14.94 3.57 4.11
CA GLY A 215 13.53 3.26 4.34
C GLY A 215 13.01 1.99 3.67
N PHE A 216 13.87 1.13 3.13
CA PHE A 216 13.44 -0.15 2.56
C PHE A 216 13.38 -1.23 3.64
N ASP A 217 12.23 -1.87 3.75
CA ASP A 217 12.07 -3.08 4.53
C ASP A 217 12.67 -4.26 3.73
N VAL A 218 13.83 -4.74 4.18
CA VAL A 218 14.55 -5.87 3.54
C VAL A 218 13.74 -7.17 3.52
N GLY A 219 12.65 -7.26 4.31
CA GLY A 219 11.81 -8.46 4.37
C GLY A 219 10.65 -8.48 3.36
N TYR A 220 10.14 -7.30 2.99
CA TYR A 220 8.93 -7.16 2.18
C TYR A 220 9.11 -6.32 0.92
N GLY A 221 10.26 -5.67 0.73
CA GLY A 221 10.56 -4.84 -0.45
C GLY A 221 9.70 -3.57 -0.57
N PHE A 222 9.04 -3.13 0.50
CA PHE A 222 8.22 -1.92 0.52
C PHE A 222 8.98 -0.76 1.16
N TYR A 223 8.80 0.44 0.60
CA TYR A 223 9.25 1.66 1.24
C TYR A 223 8.41 1.92 2.51
N ARG A 224 9.11 2.18 3.62
CA ARG A 224 8.51 2.68 4.86
C ARG A 224 9.01 4.09 5.12
N ASN A 225 8.11 5.01 5.45
CA ASN A 225 8.51 6.37 5.81
C ASN A 225 9.25 6.35 7.16
N LEU A 226 10.57 6.46 7.08
CA LEU A 226 11.44 6.41 8.26
C LEU A 226 11.24 7.58 9.23
N PHE A 227 10.61 8.67 8.79
CA PHE A 227 10.27 9.82 9.61
C PHE A 227 8.81 9.83 10.09
N ALA A 228 8.05 8.76 9.84
CA ALA A 228 6.68 8.67 10.34
C ALA A 228 6.65 8.75 11.87
N GLY A 229 5.78 9.62 12.41
CA GLY A 229 5.68 9.87 13.84
C GLY A 229 6.77 10.80 14.42
N CYS A 230 7.67 11.36 13.60
CA CYS A 230 8.61 12.42 14.02
C CYS A 230 7.88 13.76 14.12
N THR A 231 7.04 13.91 15.14
CA THR A 231 6.09 15.04 15.23
C THR A 231 6.73 16.39 15.50
N ALA A 232 8.02 16.44 15.91
CA ALA A 232 8.77 17.68 16.08
C ALA A 232 9.66 18.01 14.87
N LEU A 233 9.68 17.17 13.81
CA LEU A 233 10.56 17.37 12.66
C LEU A 233 10.10 18.57 11.82
N GLU A 234 10.96 19.59 11.73
CA GLU A 234 10.71 20.85 11.03
C GLU A 234 11.27 20.85 9.60
N SER A 235 12.44 20.20 9.41
CA SER A 235 13.09 20.15 8.10
C SER A 235 14.01 18.93 7.94
N ILE A 236 14.15 18.51 6.68
CA ILE A 236 15.13 17.51 6.22
C ILE A 236 16.00 18.19 5.18
N GLU A 237 17.31 18.09 5.34
CA GLU A 237 18.30 18.57 4.38
C GLU A 237 19.08 17.37 3.80
N VAL A 238 19.49 17.50 2.56
CA VAL A 238 20.32 16.50 1.86
C VAL A 238 21.57 17.22 1.35
N GLU A 239 22.73 16.65 1.63
CA GLU A 239 24.00 17.21 1.19
C GLU A 239 24.07 17.25 -0.34
N GLU A 240 24.66 18.33 -0.88
CA GLU A 240 24.86 18.47 -2.32
C GLU A 240 25.74 17.32 -2.85
N GLY A 241 25.35 16.76 -4.00
CA GLY A 241 26.04 15.60 -4.58
C GLY A 241 25.48 14.24 -4.15
N ASN A 242 24.48 14.17 -3.24
CA ASN A 242 23.84 12.90 -2.94
C ASN A 242 23.29 12.27 -4.24
N PRO A 243 23.60 10.96 -4.52
CA PRO A 243 23.28 10.35 -5.81
C PRO A 243 21.81 9.97 -5.97
N VAL A 244 21.04 9.79 -4.88
CA VAL A 244 19.70 9.21 -4.90
C VAL A 244 18.62 10.07 -4.25
N LEU A 245 19.01 11.07 -3.47
CA LEU A 245 18.12 11.93 -2.70
C LEU A 245 18.30 13.41 -3.03
N SER A 246 17.25 14.17 -2.80
CA SER A 246 17.29 15.63 -2.82
C SER A 246 16.32 16.20 -1.79
N ALA A 247 16.57 17.43 -1.35
CA ALA A 247 15.64 18.17 -0.50
C ALA A 247 15.35 19.54 -1.10
N VAL A 248 14.10 19.97 -1.02
CA VAL A 248 13.68 21.32 -1.42
C VAL A 248 12.87 21.91 -0.28
N ASP A 249 13.32 23.03 0.23
CA ASP A 249 12.63 23.73 1.32
C ASP A 249 12.34 22.82 2.54
N GLY A 250 13.24 21.91 2.87
CA GLY A 250 13.10 20.99 4.00
C GLY A 250 12.24 19.74 3.73
N VAL A 251 11.72 19.56 2.52
CA VAL A 251 10.93 18.41 2.09
C VAL A 251 11.82 17.44 1.34
N LEU A 252 11.71 16.15 1.63
CA LEU A 252 12.56 15.08 1.08
C LEU A 252 11.95 14.46 -0.17
N PHE A 253 12.77 14.32 -1.21
CA PHE A 253 12.43 13.72 -2.50
C PHE A 253 13.49 12.71 -2.95
N ASP A 254 13.16 11.91 -3.97
CA ASP A 254 14.18 11.26 -4.79
C ASP A 254 15.04 12.29 -5.54
N LYS A 255 16.13 11.85 -6.14
CA LYS A 255 17.08 12.73 -6.85
C LYS A 255 16.42 13.53 -7.96
N GLU A 256 15.58 12.89 -8.75
CA GLU A 256 14.88 13.44 -9.91
C GLU A 256 13.66 14.27 -9.51
N LYS A 257 13.27 14.26 -8.24
CA LYS A 257 12.06 14.92 -7.69
C LYS A 257 10.76 14.39 -8.32
N THR A 258 10.75 13.13 -8.67
CA THR A 258 9.56 12.42 -9.16
C THR A 258 8.74 11.81 -8.04
N LYS A 259 9.38 11.56 -6.88
CA LYS A 259 8.75 11.03 -5.67
C LYS A 259 8.95 11.96 -4.48
N LEU A 260 7.86 12.28 -3.79
CA LEU A 260 7.90 12.97 -2.51
C LEU A 260 7.90 11.92 -1.39
N PHE A 261 9.01 11.81 -0.66
CA PHE A 261 9.16 10.85 0.44
C PHE A 261 8.58 11.36 1.76
N THR A 262 8.94 12.57 2.17
CA THR A 262 8.53 13.10 3.48
C THR A 262 8.41 14.62 3.47
N TYR A 263 7.25 15.09 3.86
CA TYR A 263 6.99 16.46 4.28
C TYR A 263 7.03 16.51 5.82
N PRO A 264 7.95 17.25 6.46
CA PRO A 264 8.14 17.21 7.90
C PRO A 264 6.88 17.60 8.68
N ALA A 265 6.57 16.81 9.74
CA ALA A 265 5.33 16.96 10.49
C ALA A 265 5.21 18.31 11.24
N ALA A 266 6.33 18.92 11.65
CA ALA A 266 6.37 20.24 12.30
C ALA A 266 6.70 21.39 11.34
N ALA A 267 6.79 21.14 10.02
CA ALA A 267 6.95 22.24 9.07
C ALA A 267 5.77 23.23 9.21
N SER A 268 6.07 24.50 9.49
CA SER A 268 5.11 25.50 9.95
C SER A 268 4.26 26.14 8.85
N ARG A 269 4.43 25.73 7.57
CA ARG A 269 3.66 26.26 6.45
C ARG A 269 2.20 25.85 6.56
N THR A 270 1.32 26.80 6.28
CA THR A 270 -0.14 26.55 6.25
C THR A 270 -0.63 26.10 4.86
N SER A 271 0.17 26.27 3.82
CA SER A 271 -0.15 25.84 2.47
C SER A 271 1.06 25.17 1.81
N TYR A 272 0.79 24.16 1.00
CA TYR A 272 1.83 23.49 0.22
C TYR A 272 1.32 23.15 -1.18
N THR A 273 2.11 23.49 -2.19
CA THR A 273 1.89 23.04 -3.56
C THR A 273 2.95 22.00 -3.88
N VAL A 274 2.50 20.80 -4.22
CA VAL A 274 3.39 19.72 -4.66
C VAL A 274 4.09 20.18 -5.94
N PRO A 275 5.43 20.15 -6.01
CA PRO A 275 6.17 20.61 -7.18
C PRO A 275 5.76 19.88 -8.47
N GLU A 276 5.88 20.56 -9.60
CA GLU A 276 5.79 19.94 -10.93
C GLU A 276 6.88 18.86 -11.07
N GLY A 277 6.59 17.80 -11.83
CA GLY A 277 7.46 16.63 -11.96
C GLY A 277 7.19 15.53 -10.93
N VAL A 278 6.57 15.83 -9.79
CA VAL A 278 6.21 14.80 -8.81
C VAL A 278 5.05 13.96 -9.34
N THR A 279 5.30 12.66 -9.49
CA THR A 279 4.32 11.68 -9.97
C THR A 279 3.78 10.77 -8.86
N TRP A 280 4.52 10.66 -7.75
CA TRP A 280 4.22 9.81 -6.62
C TRP A 280 4.43 10.52 -5.29
N ILE A 281 3.47 10.40 -4.38
CA ILE A 281 3.59 10.78 -2.98
C ILE A 281 3.60 9.51 -2.15
N GLU A 282 4.67 9.29 -1.38
CA GLU A 282 4.89 8.05 -0.64
C GLU A 282 3.95 7.88 0.57
N ALA A 283 3.92 6.66 1.11
CA ALA A 283 3.14 6.36 2.30
C ALA A 283 3.53 7.25 3.47
N GLU A 284 2.55 7.72 4.25
CA GLU A 284 2.73 8.56 5.44
C GLU A 284 3.48 9.89 5.17
N ALA A 285 3.62 10.33 3.90
CA ALA A 285 4.50 11.44 3.51
C ALA A 285 4.18 12.77 4.20
N PHE A 286 2.94 13.09 4.47
CA PHE A 286 2.48 14.29 5.20
C PHE A 286 1.91 13.96 6.59
N SER A 287 2.00 12.71 7.02
CA SER A 287 1.27 12.24 8.20
C SER A 287 1.59 13.08 9.45
N ASN A 288 0.55 13.33 10.25
CA ASN A 288 0.60 14.08 11.52
C ASN A 288 1.05 15.55 11.40
N ASN A 289 1.11 16.15 10.20
CA ASN A 289 1.35 17.59 10.09
C ASN A 289 0.14 18.37 10.63
N GLN A 290 0.39 19.20 11.64
CA GLN A 290 -0.64 19.98 12.35
C GLN A 290 -0.74 21.44 11.86
N HIS A 291 0.02 21.82 10.83
CA HIS A 291 0.10 23.22 10.34
C HIS A 291 -0.56 23.40 9.00
N LEU A 292 -0.51 22.38 8.12
CA LEU A 292 -1.11 22.46 6.79
C LEU A 292 -2.63 22.63 6.87
N VAL A 293 -3.10 23.68 6.18
CA VAL A 293 -4.53 23.97 5.97
C VAL A 293 -4.93 23.64 4.54
N THR A 294 -4.03 23.88 3.57
CA THR A 294 -4.30 23.58 2.16
C THR A 294 -3.15 22.84 1.50
N VAL A 295 -3.48 21.87 0.65
CA VAL A 295 -2.52 21.18 -0.22
C VAL A 295 -3.06 21.14 -1.65
N ALA A 296 -2.20 21.48 -2.61
CA ALA A 296 -2.53 21.39 -4.03
C ALA A 296 -1.56 20.46 -4.77
N MET A 297 -2.09 19.59 -5.61
CA MET A 297 -1.33 18.70 -6.48
C MET A 297 -1.50 19.09 -7.95
N SER A 298 -0.45 18.88 -8.76
CA SER A 298 -0.55 18.92 -10.21
C SER A 298 -1.21 17.64 -10.74
N ASP A 299 -1.65 17.66 -11.99
CA ASP A 299 -2.22 16.48 -12.64
C ASP A 299 -1.14 15.44 -13.03
N GLU A 300 0.14 15.70 -12.75
CA GLU A 300 1.23 14.74 -12.91
C GLU A 300 1.26 13.70 -11.79
N VAL A 301 0.70 14.00 -10.61
CA VAL A 301 0.59 13.04 -9.51
C VAL A 301 -0.39 11.94 -9.90
N THR A 302 0.08 10.71 -10.02
CA THR A 302 -0.72 9.54 -10.41
C THR A 302 -1.01 8.58 -9.27
N ALA A 303 -0.24 8.66 -8.18
CA ALA A 303 -0.38 7.77 -7.03
C ALA A 303 -0.11 8.47 -5.70
N LEU A 304 -0.88 8.07 -4.69
CA LEU A 304 -0.76 8.46 -3.29
C LEU A 304 -0.61 7.22 -2.43
N GLY A 305 0.41 7.19 -1.59
CA GLY A 305 0.67 6.09 -0.67
C GLY A 305 -0.34 6.01 0.49
N TYR A 306 -0.32 4.87 1.18
CA TYR A 306 -1.16 4.65 2.36
C TYR A 306 -0.94 5.73 3.42
N SER A 307 -2.03 6.22 4.03
CA SER A 307 -1.97 7.18 5.15
C SER A 307 -1.18 8.46 4.83
N ALA A 308 -1.02 8.85 3.56
CA ALA A 308 -0.16 9.98 3.19
C ALA A 308 -0.51 11.28 3.93
N PHE A 309 -1.78 11.54 4.24
CA PHE A 309 -2.25 12.71 5.00
C PHE A 309 -2.87 12.34 6.35
N ASN A 310 -2.65 11.11 6.83
CA ASN A 310 -3.24 10.67 8.09
C ASN A 310 -2.86 11.60 9.24
N GLY A 311 -3.85 12.05 10.01
CA GLY A 311 -3.62 12.90 11.19
C GLY A 311 -3.27 14.35 10.88
N CYS A 312 -3.45 14.83 9.65
CA CYS A 312 -3.37 16.25 9.30
C CYS A 312 -4.64 16.97 9.81
N THR A 313 -4.74 17.15 11.14
CA THR A 313 -5.99 17.58 11.79
C THR A 313 -6.46 18.98 11.39
N ASN A 314 -5.55 19.85 10.94
CA ASN A 314 -5.87 21.22 10.47
C ASN A 314 -6.12 21.32 8.96
N LEU A 315 -5.98 20.23 8.19
CA LEU A 315 -6.17 20.23 6.75
C LEU A 315 -7.65 20.46 6.41
N GLU A 316 -7.96 21.57 5.73
CA GLU A 316 -9.33 21.97 5.38
C GLU A 316 -9.66 21.73 3.93
N ASP A 317 -8.68 21.88 3.03
CA ASP A 317 -8.87 21.77 1.58
C ASP A 317 -7.70 21.05 0.90
N VAL A 318 -8.03 20.13 -0.02
CA VAL A 318 -7.06 19.39 -0.84
C VAL A 318 -7.49 19.36 -2.29
N ARG A 319 -6.67 19.96 -3.16
CA ARG A 319 -6.82 19.77 -4.60
C ARG A 319 -6.06 18.51 -5.03
N LEU A 320 -6.80 17.45 -5.30
CA LEU A 320 -6.26 16.20 -5.83
C LEU A 320 -5.95 16.32 -7.33
N SER A 321 -4.99 15.52 -7.80
CA SER A 321 -4.74 15.31 -9.24
C SER A 321 -5.92 14.65 -9.92
N ALA A 322 -6.28 15.14 -11.12
CA ALA A 322 -7.34 14.52 -11.95
C ALA A 322 -6.94 13.12 -12.48
N ASN A 323 -5.66 12.79 -12.47
CA ASN A 323 -5.12 11.54 -13.01
C ASN A 323 -5.00 10.38 -11.99
N LEU A 324 -5.44 10.60 -10.74
CA LEU A 324 -5.47 9.54 -9.74
C LEU A 324 -6.37 8.38 -10.18
N LYS A 325 -5.90 7.13 -9.95
CA LYS A 325 -6.62 5.90 -10.29
C LYS A 325 -7.26 5.22 -9.07
N GLY A 326 -6.82 5.58 -7.87
CA GLY A 326 -7.33 5.05 -6.63
C GLY A 326 -6.94 5.93 -5.45
N MET A 327 -7.61 5.74 -4.34
CA MET A 327 -7.31 6.38 -3.07
C MET A 327 -6.89 5.31 -2.07
N ALA A 328 -5.63 5.33 -1.67
CA ALA A 328 -5.07 4.33 -0.76
C ALA A 328 -5.73 4.35 0.63
N GLY A 329 -5.57 3.26 1.39
CA GLY A 329 -6.13 3.15 2.74
C GLY A 329 -5.58 4.20 3.68
N GLY A 330 -6.44 4.73 4.56
CA GLY A 330 -6.09 5.74 5.56
C GLY A 330 -5.66 7.09 5.01
N LEU A 331 -5.79 7.34 3.69
CA LEU A 331 -5.20 8.49 3.00
C LEU A 331 -5.45 9.82 3.70
N PHE A 332 -6.69 10.08 4.14
CA PHE A 332 -7.11 11.28 4.88
C PHE A 332 -7.66 10.93 6.27
N ALA A 333 -7.30 9.76 6.82
CA ALA A 333 -7.80 9.40 8.15
C ALA A 333 -7.42 10.46 9.18
N LYS A 334 -8.39 10.82 10.04
CA LYS A 334 -8.22 11.86 11.07
C LYS A 334 -7.88 13.27 10.55
N CYS A 335 -8.21 13.59 9.29
CA CYS A 335 -8.23 14.97 8.82
C CYS A 335 -9.49 15.66 9.36
N GLU A 336 -9.47 16.01 10.64
CA GLU A 336 -10.65 16.43 11.41
C GLU A 336 -11.32 17.68 10.85
N ARG A 337 -10.56 18.59 10.23
CA ARG A 337 -11.08 19.85 9.65
C ARG A 337 -11.38 19.78 8.16
N LEU A 338 -11.18 18.64 7.50
CA LEU A 338 -11.51 18.48 6.08
C LEU A 338 -13.02 18.58 5.88
N LYS A 339 -13.47 19.66 5.21
CA LYS A 339 -14.90 20.02 5.06
C LYS A 339 -15.54 19.37 3.84
N SER A 340 -14.77 19.30 2.77
CA SER A 340 -15.17 18.71 1.48
C SER A 340 -13.95 18.23 0.72
N ILE A 341 -14.16 17.30 -0.19
CA ILE A 341 -13.13 16.84 -1.12
C ILE A 341 -13.79 16.39 -2.41
N THR A 342 -13.17 16.71 -3.54
CA THR A 342 -13.61 16.23 -4.85
C THR A 342 -12.82 14.97 -5.20
N ILE A 343 -13.51 13.83 -5.31
CA ILE A 343 -12.91 12.58 -5.78
C ILE A 343 -12.78 12.64 -7.30
N PRO A 344 -11.57 12.46 -7.87
CA PRO A 344 -11.36 12.51 -9.32
C PRO A 344 -12.14 11.43 -10.07
N GLN A 345 -12.62 11.76 -11.28
CA GLN A 345 -13.44 10.86 -12.12
C GLN A 345 -12.72 9.57 -12.57
N GLY A 346 -11.39 9.51 -12.45
CA GLY A 346 -10.60 8.32 -12.78
C GLY A 346 -10.42 7.33 -11.64
N VAL A 347 -10.87 7.68 -10.42
CA VAL A 347 -10.72 6.84 -9.22
C VAL A 347 -11.67 5.64 -9.29
N THR A 348 -11.12 4.43 -9.18
CA THR A 348 -11.87 3.17 -9.26
C THR A 348 -12.14 2.51 -7.91
N PHE A 349 -11.36 2.85 -6.88
CA PHE A 349 -11.53 2.32 -5.52
C PHE A 349 -11.23 3.37 -4.45
N LEU A 350 -11.93 3.25 -3.33
CA LEU A 350 -11.63 3.94 -2.07
C LEU A 350 -11.08 2.93 -1.08
N GLY A 351 -9.85 3.14 -0.60
CA GLY A 351 -9.18 2.28 0.35
C GLY A 351 -9.86 2.27 1.72
N GLY A 352 -9.56 1.26 2.53
CA GLY A 352 -10.11 1.18 3.90
C GLY A 352 -9.72 2.39 4.73
N SER A 353 -10.63 2.88 5.56
CA SER A 353 -10.45 4.04 6.44
C SER A 353 -10.01 5.33 5.73
N VAL A 354 -10.22 5.46 4.41
CA VAL A 354 -9.69 6.58 3.60
C VAL A 354 -10.06 7.96 4.15
N PHE A 355 -11.26 8.12 4.72
CA PHE A 355 -11.75 9.33 5.39
C PHE A 355 -12.14 9.09 6.85
N SER A 356 -11.73 7.96 7.45
CA SER A 356 -12.09 7.66 8.85
C SER A 356 -11.68 8.80 9.77
N GLY A 357 -12.63 9.30 10.60
CA GLY A 357 -12.38 10.41 11.51
C GLY A 357 -12.31 11.79 10.86
N CYS A 358 -12.75 11.97 9.62
CA CYS A 358 -12.96 13.30 9.01
C CYS A 358 -14.21 13.96 9.59
N THR A 359 -14.11 14.42 10.85
CA THR A 359 -15.26 14.85 11.64
C THR A 359 -15.97 16.10 11.12
N SER A 360 -15.32 16.91 10.26
CA SER A 360 -15.91 18.10 9.62
C SER A 360 -16.45 17.83 8.21
N LEU A 361 -16.25 16.63 7.65
CA LEU A 361 -16.73 16.29 6.30
C LEU A 361 -18.26 16.26 6.27
N THR A 362 -18.87 17.13 5.44
CA THR A 362 -20.32 17.31 5.44
C THR A 362 -21.06 16.56 4.33
N SER A 363 -20.39 16.36 3.21
CA SER A 363 -20.94 15.62 2.07
C SER A 363 -19.82 15.02 1.23
N ILE A 364 -20.13 13.94 0.52
CA ILE A 364 -19.24 13.29 -0.43
C ILE A 364 -20.00 12.79 -1.65
N VAL A 365 -19.38 12.91 -2.81
CA VAL A 365 -19.89 12.36 -4.07
C VAL A 365 -18.87 11.37 -4.61
N MET A 366 -19.26 10.11 -4.72
CA MET A 366 -18.43 9.11 -5.40
C MET A 366 -18.70 9.18 -6.90
N PRO A 367 -17.67 9.31 -7.75
CA PRO A 367 -17.85 9.22 -9.20
C PRO A 367 -18.29 7.82 -9.62
N GLU A 368 -18.93 7.71 -10.79
CA GLU A 368 -19.39 6.42 -11.35
C GLU A 368 -18.25 5.42 -11.58
N SER A 369 -17.01 5.89 -11.73
CA SER A 369 -15.82 5.04 -11.86
C SER A 369 -15.52 4.20 -10.63
N VAL A 370 -15.99 4.62 -9.42
CA VAL A 370 -15.74 3.87 -8.18
C VAL A 370 -16.56 2.59 -8.17
N THR A 371 -15.89 1.46 -8.13
CA THR A 371 -16.49 0.12 -8.04
C THR A 371 -16.38 -0.51 -6.66
N SER A 372 -15.50 0.03 -5.79
CA SER A 372 -15.29 -0.46 -4.42
C SER A 372 -15.03 0.69 -3.46
N ALA A 373 -15.74 0.68 -2.33
CA ALA A 373 -15.43 1.48 -1.13
C ALA A 373 -15.16 0.50 0.01
N ASN A 374 -13.90 0.44 0.48
CA ASN A 374 -13.46 -0.57 1.43
C ASN A 374 -13.86 -0.25 2.88
N ASP A 375 -13.54 -1.17 3.80
CA ASP A 375 -13.98 -1.15 5.19
C ASP A 375 -13.68 0.18 5.89
N ALA A 376 -14.62 0.68 6.70
CA ALA A 376 -14.47 1.88 7.50
C ALA A 376 -14.15 3.17 6.72
N ALA A 377 -14.39 3.21 5.40
CA ALA A 377 -13.96 4.34 4.57
C ALA A 377 -14.48 5.70 5.04
N PHE A 378 -15.65 5.77 5.68
CA PHE A 378 -16.25 6.97 6.26
C PHE A 378 -16.55 6.83 7.75
N GLU A 379 -15.93 5.86 8.42
CA GLU A 379 -16.09 5.66 9.85
C GLU A 379 -15.79 6.94 10.64
N ASN A 380 -16.61 7.26 11.65
CA ASN A 380 -16.47 8.46 12.48
C ASN A 380 -16.54 9.81 11.71
N CYS A 381 -17.12 9.86 10.51
CA CYS A 381 -17.43 11.12 9.82
C CYS A 381 -18.69 11.75 10.45
N THR A 382 -18.53 12.27 11.68
CA THR A 382 -19.66 12.68 12.51
C THR A 382 -20.49 13.84 11.98
N SER A 383 -19.93 14.69 11.08
CA SER A 383 -20.67 15.80 10.43
C SER A 383 -21.28 15.42 9.08
N LEU A 384 -21.07 14.18 8.60
CA LEU A 384 -21.52 13.74 7.28
C LEU A 384 -23.05 13.68 7.23
N LYS A 385 -23.65 14.49 6.36
CA LYS A 385 -25.13 14.61 6.23
C LYS A 385 -25.66 13.84 5.03
N SER A 386 -24.91 13.83 3.94
CA SER A 386 -25.33 13.18 2.70
C SER A 386 -24.16 12.53 1.97
N VAL A 387 -24.43 11.40 1.35
CA VAL A 387 -23.48 10.66 0.50
C VAL A 387 -24.17 10.29 -0.80
N THR A 388 -23.53 10.65 -1.92
CA THR A 388 -23.89 10.10 -3.22
C THR A 388 -22.97 8.92 -3.51
N LEU A 389 -23.52 7.71 -3.42
CA LEU A 389 -22.78 6.48 -3.73
C LEU A 389 -22.65 6.29 -5.24
N SER A 390 -21.54 5.66 -5.67
CA SER A 390 -21.40 5.22 -7.06
C SER A 390 -22.46 4.16 -7.41
N PRO A 391 -23.13 4.25 -8.56
CA PRO A 391 -24.08 3.24 -9.01
C PRO A 391 -23.44 1.88 -9.28
N ASN A 392 -22.10 1.81 -9.33
CA ASN A 392 -21.33 0.61 -9.63
C ASN A 392 -20.82 -0.13 -8.38
N LEU A 393 -21.19 0.32 -7.18
CA LEU A 393 -20.88 -0.44 -5.95
C LEU A 393 -21.70 -1.74 -5.90
N ASP A 394 -21.03 -2.84 -5.54
CA ASP A 394 -21.63 -4.17 -5.34
C ASP A 394 -21.98 -4.48 -3.88
N LYS A 395 -21.42 -3.74 -2.94
CA LYS A 395 -21.64 -3.93 -1.50
C LYS A 395 -21.42 -2.66 -0.69
N ILE A 396 -22.06 -2.61 0.46
CA ILE A 396 -21.78 -1.68 1.55
C ILE A 396 -20.89 -2.43 2.54
N ASN A 397 -19.60 -2.07 2.58
CA ASN A 397 -18.58 -2.80 3.32
C ASN A 397 -18.67 -2.65 4.84
N PHE A 398 -17.84 -3.40 5.58
CA PHE A 398 -17.78 -3.39 7.05
C PHE A 398 -17.52 -1.98 7.57
N ASN A 399 -18.29 -1.54 8.57
CA ASN A 399 -18.13 -0.26 9.26
C ASN A 399 -18.13 0.98 8.33
N LEU A 400 -18.63 0.85 7.08
CA LEU A 400 -18.46 1.86 6.03
C LEU A 400 -18.90 3.26 6.47
N PHE A 401 -20.02 3.35 7.20
CA PHE A 401 -20.58 4.59 7.76
C PHE A 401 -20.72 4.52 9.28
N GLU A 402 -19.96 3.66 9.96
CA GLU A 402 -20.03 3.58 11.42
C GLU A 402 -19.80 4.95 12.06
N ASN A 403 -20.66 5.33 13.03
CA ASN A 403 -20.65 6.60 13.74
C ASN A 403 -20.87 7.86 12.86
N CYS A 404 -21.46 7.72 11.66
CA CYS A 404 -21.94 8.88 10.89
C CYS A 404 -23.26 9.39 11.49
N VAL A 405 -23.19 9.95 12.69
CA VAL A 405 -24.37 10.28 13.51
C VAL A 405 -25.31 11.33 12.91
N ASN A 406 -24.81 12.17 11.98
CA ASN A 406 -25.58 13.20 11.29
C ASN A 406 -26.00 12.82 9.87
N LEU A 407 -25.73 11.58 9.43
CA LEU A 407 -26.20 11.09 8.13
C LEU A 407 -27.74 10.96 8.16
N THR A 408 -28.42 11.80 7.37
CA THR A 408 -29.89 11.88 7.39
C THR A 408 -30.53 11.12 6.24
N GLU A 409 -29.82 11.00 5.12
CA GLU A 409 -30.32 10.31 3.94
C GLU A 409 -29.18 9.63 3.18
N ILE A 410 -29.45 8.46 2.63
CA ILE A 410 -28.56 7.74 1.74
C ILE A 410 -29.38 6.90 0.77
N LYS A 411 -29.04 6.97 -0.51
CA LYS A 411 -29.61 6.10 -1.52
C LYS A 411 -28.65 4.95 -1.80
N ILE A 412 -29.09 3.73 -1.51
CA ILE A 412 -28.31 2.52 -1.80
C ILE A 412 -28.47 2.18 -3.29
N PRO A 413 -27.37 1.99 -4.04
CA PRO A 413 -27.42 1.66 -5.46
C PRO A 413 -28.05 0.29 -5.74
N GLU A 414 -28.71 0.18 -6.90
CA GLU A 414 -29.44 -1.03 -7.33
C GLU A 414 -28.53 -2.23 -7.66
N ARG A 415 -27.20 -2.07 -7.60
CA ARG A 415 -26.22 -3.15 -7.76
C ARG A 415 -25.72 -3.72 -6.45
N VAL A 416 -26.06 -3.11 -5.32
CA VAL A 416 -25.59 -3.57 -4.01
C VAL A 416 -26.27 -4.89 -3.66
N GLU A 417 -25.49 -5.95 -3.56
CA GLU A 417 -25.95 -7.29 -3.20
C GLU A 417 -25.79 -7.59 -1.71
N HIS A 418 -24.86 -6.91 -1.04
CA HIS A 418 -24.50 -7.17 0.35
C HIS A 418 -24.42 -5.90 1.20
N VAL A 419 -25.01 -5.92 2.39
CA VAL A 419 -24.77 -4.96 3.46
C VAL A 419 -23.98 -5.69 4.55
N MET A 420 -22.71 -5.28 4.76
CA MET A 420 -21.82 -5.98 5.67
C MET A 420 -22.05 -5.57 7.13
N SER A 421 -21.37 -6.24 8.07
CA SER A 421 -21.54 -5.98 9.50
C SER A 421 -21.16 -4.55 9.87
N ASP A 422 -21.90 -3.98 10.83
CA ASP A 422 -21.72 -2.65 11.38
C ASP A 422 -21.73 -1.49 10.35
N ALA A 423 -22.19 -1.75 9.11
CA ALA A 423 -22.11 -0.81 7.99
C ALA A 423 -22.72 0.57 8.26
N PHE A 424 -23.79 0.64 9.05
CA PHE A 424 -24.49 1.86 9.48
C PHE A 424 -24.55 1.99 11.01
N ARG A 425 -23.67 1.28 11.73
CA ARG A 425 -23.66 1.34 13.18
C ARG A 425 -23.61 2.78 13.69
N ASN A 426 -24.51 3.13 14.63
CA ASN A 426 -24.66 4.47 15.21
C ASN A 426 -24.97 5.59 14.21
N CYS A 427 -25.52 5.30 13.02
CA CYS A 427 -26.07 6.32 12.13
C CYS A 427 -27.41 6.84 12.69
N SER A 428 -27.38 7.53 13.83
CA SER A 428 -28.58 7.94 14.58
C SER A 428 -29.38 9.06 13.89
N GLY A 429 -28.84 9.69 12.84
CA GLY A 429 -29.54 10.68 12.00
C GLY A 429 -30.44 10.06 10.94
N LEU A 430 -30.21 8.78 10.59
CA LEU A 430 -31.07 8.09 9.62
C LEU A 430 -32.42 7.78 10.22
N THR A 431 -33.50 8.23 9.57
CA THR A 431 -34.87 7.92 9.95
C THR A 431 -35.49 6.86 9.04
N THR A 432 -34.99 6.73 7.82
CA THR A 432 -35.46 5.72 6.86
C THR A 432 -34.25 5.15 6.11
N LEU A 433 -34.27 3.83 5.91
CA LEU A 433 -33.28 3.17 5.05
C LEU A 433 -34.03 2.22 4.10
N ASP A 434 -33.75 2.36 2.83
CA ASP A 434 -34.33 1.59 1.74
C ASP A 434 -33.24 0.76 1.05
N LEU A 435 -33.29 -0.57 1.26
CA LEU A 435 -32.38 -1.53 0.65
C LEU A 435 -32.99 -2.06 -0.65
N PRO A 436 -32.30 -1.97 -1.80
CA PRO A 436 -32.83 -2.34 -3.12
C PRO A 436 -33.09 -3.85 -3.25
N GLU A 437 -33.78 -4.24 -4.34
CA GLU A 437 -34.12 -5.63 -4.65
C GLU A 437 -32.87 -6.53 -4.84
N SER A 438 -31.72 -5.95 -5.18
CA SER A 438 -30.45 -6.66 -5.34
C SER A 438 -29.86 -7.20 -4.04
N VAL A 439 -30.26 -6.64 -2.88
CA VAL A 439 -29.68 -7.05 -1.58
C VAL A 439 -30.18 -8.45 -1.20
N THR A 440 -29.27 -9.40 -1.11
CA THR A 440 -29.52 -10.80 -0.75
C THR A 440 -28.89 -11.22 0.58
N ARG A 441 -28.00 -10.39 1.12
CA ARG A 441 -27.29 -10.66 2.37
C ARG A 441 -27.15 -9.42 3.24
N ILE A 442 -27.44 -9.59 4.54
CA ILE A 442 -27.25 -8.57 5.58
C ILE A 442 -26.36 -9.17 6.67
N GLY A 443 -25.31 -8.45 7.04
CA GLY A 443 -24.33 -8.86 8.06
C GLY A 443 -24.84 -8.73 9.50
N TYR A 444 -23.91 -8.77 10.46
CA TYR A 444 -24.21 -8.63 11.89
C TYR A 444 -24.32 -7.16 12.28
N SER A 445 -25.35 -6.81 13.07
CA SER A 445 -25.54 -5.50 13.70
C SER A 445 -25.39 -4.27 12.78
N PRO A 446 -25.74 -4.35 11.47
CA PRO A 446 -25.43 -3.27 10.53
C PRO A 446 -26.18 -1.97 10.88
N PHE A 447 -27.26 -2.04 11.65
CA PHE A 447 -28.12 -0.91 12.06
C PHE A 447 -28.06 -0.64 13.57
N TYR A 448 -27.07 -1.19 14.27
CA TYR A 448 -26.93 -0.98 15.71
C TYR A 448 -26.90 0.52 16.06
N GLY A 449 -27.74 0.96 16.99
CA GLY A 449 -27.81 2.36 17.42
C GLY A 449 -28.43 3.34 16.40
N CYS A 450 -28.92 2.86 15.25
CA CYS A 450 -29.76 3.65 14.36
C CYS A 450 -31.13 3.93 14.99
N LYS A 451 -31.69 5.10 14.67
CA LYS A 451 -33.04 5.52 15.13
C LYS A 451 -34.01 5.53 13.96
N LEU A 452 -34.12 4.39 13.26
CA LEU A 452 -34.97 4.28 12.10
C LEU A 452 -36.46 4.26 12.50
N ASP A 453 -37.25 5.08 11.85
CA ASP A 453 -38.73 4.95 11.83
C ASP A 453 -39.13 3.77 10.92
N SER A 454 -38.40 3.57 9.82
CA SER A 454 -38.67 2.48 8.88
C SER A 454 -37.40 1.94 8.21
N LEU A 455 -37.36 0.62 8.04
CA LEU A 455 -36.35 -0.12 7.28
C LEU A 455 -37.09 -0.93 6.19
N LEU A 456 -36.79 -0.64 4.91
CA LEU A 456 -37.34 -1.36 3.77
C LEU A 456 -36.25 -2.32 3.24
N ILE A 457 -36.56 -3.62 3.23
CA ILE A 457 -35.71 -4.68 2.67
C ILE A 457 -36.43 -5.23 1.44
N ARG A 458 -36.12 -4.66 0.26
CA ARG A 458 -36.79 -5.02 -1.00
C ARG A 458 -36.27 -6.32 -1.57
N GLY A 459 -35.02 -6.68 -1.29
CA GLY A 459 -34.40 -7.92 -1.73
C GLY A 459 -34.92 -9.15 -0.99
N PHE A 460 -34.76 -10.30 -1.61
CA PHE A 460 -35.04 -11.59 -0.98
C PHE A 460 -33.79 -12.03 -0.23
N ILE A 461 -33.85 -12.02 1.11
CA ILE A 461 -32.74 -12.46 1.94
C ILE A 461 -32.79 -13.99 2.07
N GLU A 462 -31.69 -14.68 1.72
CA GLU A 462 -31.61 -16.13 1.92
C GLU A 462 -31.78 -16.49 3.39
N ASN A 463 -32.64 -17.49 3.71
CA ASN A 463 -33.02 -17.83 5.08
C ASN A 463 -31.82 -18.07 6.03
N ARG A 464 -30.71 -18.59 5.52
CA ARG A 464 -29.47 -18.77 6.31
C ARG A 464 -28.87 -17.47 6.83
N TRP A 465 -29.22 -16.30 6.23
CA TRP A 465 -28.76 -14.98 6.63
C TRP A 465 -29.78 -14.20 7.46
N ILE A 466 -31.03 -14.70 7.59
CA ILE A 466 -32.05 -14.08 8.45
C ILE A 466 -31.77 -14.51 9.89
N SER A 467 -31.25 -13.59 10.71
CA SER A 467 -30.97 -13.83 12.11
C SER A 467 -31.25 -12.60 12.96
N SER A 468 -31.43 -12.81 14.28
CA SER A 468 -31.64 -11.71 15.23
C SER A 468 -30.47 -10.71 15.25
N SER A 469 -29.28 -11.13 14.84
CA SER A 469 -28.10 -10.26 14.78
C SER A 469 -28.23 -9.11 13.77
N ILE A 470 -29.10 -9.22 12.74
CA ILE A 470 -29.39 -8.11 11.83
C ILE A 470 -29.95 -6.91 12.63
N PHE A 471 -30.77 -7.19 13.64
CA PHE A 471 -31.54 -6.20 14.38
C PHE A 471 -30.95 -5.89 15.76
N GLU A 472 -29.75 -6.41 16.05
CA GLU A 472 -29.07 -6.17 17.32
C GLU A 472 -28.83 -4.67 17.52
N GLY A 473 -29.28 -4.15 18.69
CA GLY A 473 -29.17 -2.73 19.02
C GLY A 473 -30.06 -1.77 18.23
N MET A 474 -30.91 -2.29 17.35
CA MET A 474 -31.97 -1.50 16.68
C MET A 474 -33.20 -1.45 17.58
N GLY A 475 -33.87 -0.29 17.68
CA GLY A 475 -35.06 -0.11 18.49
C GLY A 475 -36.25 -0.96 17.98
N THR A 476 -37.08 -1.49 18.88
CA THR A 476 -38.30 -2.26 18.53
C THR A 476 -39.41 -1.41 17.92
N GLU A 477 -39.30 -0.10 18.00
CA GLU A 477 -40.27 0.86 17.40
C GLU A 477 -40.10 0.98 15.87
N THR A 478 -38.96 0.54 15.32
CA THR A 478 -38.70 0.58 13.87
C THR A 478 -39.65 -0.34 13.13
N LYS A 479 -40.32 0.17 12.10
CA LYS A 479 -41.16 -0.64 11.19
C LYS A 479 -40.26 -1.28 10.13
N VAL A 480 -40.22 -2.60 10.09
CA VAL A 480 -39.45 -3.36 9.10
C VAL A 480 -40.38 -3.86 8.01
N TYR A 481 -40.12 -3.48 6.76
CA TYR A 481 -40.88 -3.90 5.60
C TYR A 481 -40.07 -4.87 4.76
N VAL A 482 -40.60 -6.05 4.49
CA VAL A 482 -39.92 -7.15 3.79
C VAL A 482 -40.80 -7.74 2.70
N GLN A 483 -40.25 -8.57 1.83
CA GLN A 483 -41.02 -9.33 0.85
C GLN A 483 -42.17 -10.09 1.56
N PRO A 484 -43.38 -10.10 0.99
CA PRO A 484 -44.55 -10.76 1.62
C PRO A 484 -44.30 -12.22 2.02
N SER A 485 -43.48 -12.94 1.25
CA SER A 485 -43.12 -14.34 1.52
C SER A 485 -42.19 -14.52 2.71
N GLN A 486 -41.49 -13.46 3.17
CA GLN A 486 -40.51 -13.51 4.25
C GLN A 486 -40.97 -12.90 5.57
N VAL A 487 -42.22 -12.40 5.63
CA VAL A 487 -42.73 -11.73 6.84
C VAL A 487 -42.59 -12.61 8.09
N LEU A 488 -42.95 -13.90 7.99
CA LEU A 488 -42.84 -14.83 9.12
C LEU A 488 -41.39 -15.09 9.53
N ASP A 489 -40.47 -15.19 8.58
CA ASP A 489 -39.06 -15.44 8.86
C ASP A 489 -38.46 -14.28 9.66
N PHE A 490 -38.79 -13.05 9.27
CA PHE A 490 -38.33 -11.84 9.96
C PHE A 490 -39.04 -11.62 11.31
N GLN A 491 -40.33 -11.96 11.43
CA GLN A 491 -41.05 -11.91 12.72
C GLN A 491 -40.47 -12.87 13.77
N ASN A 492 -39.87 -13.98 13.35
CA ASN A 492 -39.23 -14.94 14.25
C ASN A 492 -37.91 -14.42 14.84
N VAL A 493 -37.26 -13.43 14.22
CA VAL A 493 -35.93 -12.93 14.62
C VAL A 493 -35.94 -11.47 15.08
N TYR A 494 -36.93 -10.68 14.73
CA TYR A 494 -37.08 -9.29 15.14
C TYR A 494 -38.26 -9.11 16.10
N GLN A 495 -38.02 -8.47 17.24
CA GLN A 495 -39.04 -8.25 18.30
C GLN A 495 -39.98 -7.08 18.04
N GLY A 496 -39.72 -6.28 17.00
CA GLY A 496 -40.55 -5.14 16.60
C GLY A 496 -41.58 -5.51 15.53
N MET A 497 -42.07 -4.49 14.85
CA MET A 497 -43.16 -4.65 13.86
C MET A 497 -42.59 -4.96 12.47
N VAL A 498 -43.02 -6.10 11.89
CA VAL A 498 -42.69 -6.52 10.53
C VAL A 498 -43.93 -6.49 9.65
N TYR A 499 -43.80 -5.84 8.52
CA TYR A 499 -44.87 -5.66 7.54
C TYR A 499 -44.47 -6.19 6.16
N PRO A 500 -45.41 -6.64 5.33
CA PRO A 500 -45.13 -6.89 3.93
C PRO A 500 -44.90 -5.57 3.19
N LEU A 501 -44.02 -5.58 2.22
CA LEU A 501 -43.91 -4.51 1.23
C LEU A 501 -45.22 -4.43 0.43
N THR A 502 -45.74 -3.23 0.26
CA THR A 502 -46.96 -3.00 -0.54
C THR A 502 -46.60 -2.67 -1.98
N ASP A 503 -47.58 -2.84 -2.90
CA ASP A 503 -47.42 -2.50 -4.31
C ASP A 503 -47.03 -1.01 -4.50
N GLU A 504 -47.59 -0.11 -3.68
CA GLU A 504 -47.23 1.31 -3.69
C GLU A 504 -45.75 1.55 -3.32
N MET A 505 -45.24 0.83 -2.33
CA MET A 505 -43.82 0.91 -1.91
C MET A 505 -42.87 0.36 -2.98
N ASN A 506 -43.34 -0.58 -3.80
CA ASN A 506 -42.60 -1.12 -4.96
C ASN A 506 -42.76 -0.25 -6.22
N GLY A 507 -43.38 0.93 -6.09
CA GLY A 507 -43.66 1.82 -7.22
C GLY A 507 -44.76 1.28 -8.16
N ILE A 508 -45.59 0.37 -7.67
CA ILE A 508 -46.73 -0.17 -8.37
C ILE A 508 -47.99 0.59 -7.87
N THR A 509 -48.59 1.40 -8.71
CA THR A 509 -49.81 2.13 -8.37
C THR A 509 -51.04 1.33 -8.82
N ASP A 510 -52.00 1.11 -7.89
CA ASP A 510 -53.29 0.53 -8.25
C ASP A 510 -54.04 1.47 -9.20
N ILE A 511 -54.59 0.93 -10.27
CA ILE A 511 -55.53 1.68 -11.09
C ILE A 511 -56.95 1.59 -10.50
N THR A 512 -57.50 2.73 -10.11
CA THR A 512 -58.92 2.99 -10.24
C THR A 512 -59.20 3.12 -11.74
N CYS A 513 -60.02 2.23 -12.28
CA CYS A 513 -60.41 2.25 -13.70
C CYS A 513 -60.79 3.64 -14.16
N VAL A 514 -59.94 4.34 -14.89
CA VAL A 514 -60.35 5.46 -15.73
C VAL A 514 -60.51 4.91 -17.14
N VAL A 515 -61.77 4.63 -17.48
CA VAL A 515 -62.16 4.32 -18.85
C VAL A 515 -62.00 5.58 -19.69
N GLY A 516 -60.95 5.58 -20.52
CA GLY A 516 -60.83 6.58 -21.58
C GLY A 516 -59.48 7.30 -21.65
N SER A 517 -58.51 6.70 -22.28
CA SER A 517 -57.53 7.38 -23.15
C SER A 517 -56.66 6.35 -23.90
N SER A 518 -56.30 6.67 -25.13
CA SER A 518 -55.57 5.85 -26.11
C SER A 518 -54.11 5.59 -25.77
N ALA A 519 -53.75 5.37 -24.53
CA ALA A 519 -52.37 5.11 -24.13
C ALA A 519 -51.99 3.64 -24.35
N GLU A 520 -50.82 3.42 -24.95
CA GLU A 520 -50.32 2.08 -25.25
C GLU A 520 -49.98 1.30 -23.95
N LEU A 521 -50.39 0.04 -23.92
CA LEU A 521 -50.21 -0.89 -22.81
C LEU A 521 -49.04 -1.83 -23.11
N TYR A 522 -48.21 -2.10 -22.14
CA TYR A 522 -47.07 -3.03 -22.26
C TYR A 522 -47.06 -4.01 -21.08
N ASP A 523 -46.57 -5.23 -21.30
CA ASP A 523 -46.26 -6.15 -20.21
C ASP A 523 -44.90 -5.77 -19.56
N LEU A 524 -44.51 -6.48 -18.49
CA LEU A 524 -43.24 -6.26 -17.78
C LEU A 524 -42.00 -6.56 -18.63
N GLN A 525 -42.14 -7.27 -19.75
CA GLN A 525 -41.08 -7.56 -20.71
C GLN A 525 -41.04 -6.53 -21.85
N GLY A 526 -41.84 -5.45 -21.77
CA GLY A 526 -41.93 -4.40 -22.80
C GLY A 526 -42.71 -4.78 -24.06
N ARG A 527 -43.47 -5.87 -24.07
CA ARG A 527 -44.30 -6.28 -25.20
C ARG A 527 -45.61 -5.53 -25.14
N LYS A 528 -46.02 -4.96 -26.27
CA LYS A 528 -47.30 -4.23 -26.39
C LYS A 528 -48.49 -5.18 -26.22
N LEU A 529 -49.39 -4.82 -25.31
CA LEU A 529 -50.64 -5.54 -25.08
C LEU A 529 -51.76 -4.97 -25.96
N SER A 530 -52.54 -5.85 -26.54
CA SER A 530 -53.71 -5.46 -27.37
C SER A 530 -54.92 -5.04 -26.57
N SER A 531 -54.97 -5.40 -25.29
CA SER A 531 -56.03 -5.06 -24.34
C SER A 531 -55.49 -5.13 -22.90
N MET A 532 -56.23 -4.52 -21.97
CA MET A 532 -55.94 -4.62 -20.55
C MET A 532 -56.06 -6.09 -20.10
N PRO A 533 -55.05 -6.64 -19.40
CA PRO A 533 -55.11 -8.01 -18.91
C PRO A 533 -56.19 -8.13 -17.84
N ALA A 534 -56.89 -9.25 -17.82
CA ALA A 534 -57.95 -9.52 -16.84
C ALA A 534 -57.37 -9.63 -15.40
N LYS A 535 -56.11 -9.95 -15.26
CA LYS A 535 -55.38 -10.03 -14.01
C LYS A 535 -53.87 -9.96 -14.29
N GLY A 536 -53.08 -9.28 -13.45
CA GLY A 536 -51.64 -9.20 -13.59
C GLY A 536 -51.11 -7.77 -13.62
N ILE A 537 -49.83 -7.60 -13.99
CA ILE A 537 -49.11 -6.30 -14.01
C ILE A 537 -48.92 -5.85 -15.45
N TYR A 538 -49.10 -4.56 -15.72
CA TYR A 538 -48.82 -3.97 -17.02
C TYR A 538 -48.20 -2.57 -16.85
N ILE A 539 -47.62 -2.03 -17.93
CA ILE A 539 -47.00 -0.69 -17.97
C ILE A 539 -47.84 0.20 -18.91
N GLN A 540 -48.18 1.38 -18.44
CA GLN A 540 -48.83 2.42 -19.23
C GLN A 540 -48.23 3.78 -18.90
N ASN A 541 -47.85 4.55 -19.90
CA ASN A 541 -47.19 5.85 -19.73
C ASN A 541 -45.94 5.80 -18.80
N GLY A 542 -45.18 4.71 -18.83
CA GLY A 542 -43.99 4.51 -18.00
C GLY A 542 -44.26 4.17 -16.53
N LYS A 543 -45.52 3.98 -16.13
CA LYS A 543 -45.93 3.56 -14.78
C LYS A 543 -46.41 2.12 -14.77
N LYS A 544 -46.11 1.38 -13.71
CA LYS A 544 -46.57 0.01 -13.47
C LYS A 544 -47.98 0.02 -12.84
N TYR A 545 -48.85 -0.87 -13.27
CA TYR A 545 -50.21 -1.01 -12.81
C TYR A 545 -50.54 -2.49 -12.58
N VAL A 546 -51.40 -2.78 -11.60
CA VAL A 546 -51.85 -4.13 -11.24
C VAL A 546 -53.33 -4.25 -11.46
N VAL A 547 -53.77 -5.30 -12.19
CA VAL A 547 -55.19 -5.72 -12.25
C VAL A 547 -55.33 -6.91 -11.32
N ARG A 548 -56.15 -6.77 -10.28
CA ARG A 548 -56.44 -7.80 -9.27
C ARG A 548 -57.52 -8.78 -9.73
#